data_552e67506cbec23aa32339d076a9709e
#
_entry.id   552e67506cbec23aa32339d076a9709e
#
_cell.length_a   1.000
_cell.length_b   1.000
_cell.length_c   1.000
_cell.angle_alpha   90.00
_cell.angle_beta   90.00
_cell.angle_gamma   90.00
#
_symmetry.space_group_name_H-M   'P 1'
#
loop_
_entity.id
_entity.type
_entity.pdbx_description
1 polymer ?
#
loop_
_entity_poly.entity_id
_entity_poly.type
_entity_poly.pdbx_seq_one_letter_code
_entity_poly.pdbx_strand_id
1 'polypeptide(L)'
;MPQILVTRPIDQALRFAKDLENAGVKPEKILIDPILQINALDATFDFSNVRGILITSKNALSHLPTGLVERGFPAYCVGSSTTRLAFERGLVAKNMGKTAKELANALAKTSQKGLLVHVRGSFTTIDFSDHFPGPELKIENLITYHQTEQPLKPETQNLLQTGRGVVVPLFSTRSAQSFCKMKYSWNRHTAVVISENVAKYCEKAGFGQIIVSLQPDARSMLEAIVPLMRIKLTNGARLKN
;
A
#
# COMPACT_ATOMS: atom_id res chain seq x y z
N MET A 1 10.47 -23.92 -8.38
CA MET A 1 10.54 -22.46 -8.23
C MET A 1 9.31 -22.01 -7.47
N PRO A 2 9.43 -21.07 -6.55
CA PRO A 2 8.29 -20.53 -5.82
C PRO A 2 7.28 -19.83 -6.78
N GLN A 3 6.07 -19.58 -6.28
CA GLN A 3 5.08 -18.72 -6.93
C GLN A 3 5.03 -17.39 -6.20
N ILE A 4 4.60 -16.33 -6.87
CA ILE A 4 4.34 -15.03 -6.26
C ILE A 4 2.82 -14.91 -6.10
N LEU A 5 2.37 -14.60 -4.88
CA LEU A 5 0.97 -14.33 -4.59
C LEU A 5 0.77 -12.82 -4.40
N VAL A 6 0.18 -12.15 -5.38
CA VAL A 6 -0.11 -10.72 -5.37
C VAL A 6 -1.51 -10.48 -4.80
N THR A 7 -1.58 -9.92 -3.58
CA THR A 7 -2.82 -9.75 -2.81
C THR A 7 -3.36 -8.31 -2.80
N ARG A 8 -2.77 -7.43 -3.60
CA ARG A 8 -3.17 -6.02 -3.72
C ARG A 8 -4.57 -5.87 -4.32
N PRO A 9 -5.26 -4.73 -4.12
CA PRO A 9 -6.46 -4.39 -4.89
C PRO A 9 -6.22 -4.56 -6.39
N ILE A 10 -7.22 -5.04 -7.12
CA ILE A 10 -7.08 -5.62 -8.46
C ILE A 10 -6.28 -4.75 -9.45
N ASP A 11 -6.59 -3.46 -9.57
CA ASP A 11 -5.89 -2.57 -10.51
C ASP A 11 -4.39 -2.41 -10.18
N GLN A 12 -4.05 -2.45 -8.88
CA GLN A 12 -2.66 -2.38 -8.43
C GLN A 12 -1.96 -3.72 -8.59
N ALA A 13 -2.68 -4.82 -8.42
CA ALA A 13 -2.17 -6.17 -8.62
C ALA A 13 -1.80 -6.42 -10.08
N LEU A 14 -2.69 -6.05 -11.01
CA LEU A 14 -2.47 -6.18 -12.44
C LEU A 14 -1.25 -5.35 -12.92
N ARG A 15 -1.12 -4.10 -12.46
CA ARG A 15 0.05 -3.28 -12.76
C ARG A 15 1.34 -3.89 -12.23
N PHE A 16 1.33 -4.36 -11.00
CA PHE A 16 2.52 -4.95 -10.40
C PHE A 16 2.88 -6.31 -11.04
N ALA A 17 1.89 -7.11 -11.42
CA ALA A 17 2.11 -8.33 -12.20
C ALA A 17 2.81 -8.02 -13.54
N LYS A 18 2.38 -6.96 -14.22
CA LYS A 18 3.03 -6.50 -15.45
C LYS A 18 4.48 -6.06 -15.22
N ASP A 19 4.75 -5.36 -14.11
CA ASP A 19 6.12 -4.98 -13.73
C ASP A 19 7.00 -6.22 -13.48
N LEU A 20 6.45 -7.25 -12.82
CA LEU A 20 7.12 -8.54 -12.61
C LEU A 20 7.43 -9.26 -13.93
N GLU A 21 6.47 -9.30 -14.85
CA GLU A 21 6.66 -9.87 -16.20
C GLU A 21 7.77 -9.15 -16.96
N ASN A 22 7.74 -7.81 -16.96
CA ASN A 22 8.77 -6.98 -17.62
C ASN A 22 10.17 -7.21 -17.00
N ALA A 23 10.23 -7.58 -15.73
CA ALA A 23 11.48 -7.96 -15.03
C ALA A 23 11.89 -9.43 -15.26
N GLY A 24 11.16 -10.18 -16.10
CA GLY A 24 11.48 -11.54 -16.51
C GLY A 24 10.86 -12.64 -15.64
N VAL A 25 9.89 -12.32 -14.79
CA VAL A 25 9.12 -13.33 -14.07
C VAL A 25 8.06 -13.91 -15.04
N LYS A 26 8.00 -15.23 -15.13
CA LYS A 26 7.06 -15.91 -16.00
C LYS A 26 5.62 -15.74 -15.49
N PRO A 27 4.63 -15.43 -16.35
CA PRO A 27 3.23 -15.20 -15.95
C PRO A 27 2.63 -16.34 -15.13
N GLU A 28 2.94 -17.59 -15.46
CA GLU A 28 2.46 -18.78 -14.72
C GLU A 28 3.01 -18.90 -13.29
N LYS A 29 3.94 -18.03 -12.92
CA LYS A 29 4.49 -17.92 -11.55
C LYS A 29 3.82 -16.82 -10.74
N ILE A 30 2.94 -16.04 -11.35
CA ILE A 30 2.27 -14.91 -10.72
C ILE A 30 0.80 -15.27 -10.52
N LEU A 31 0.39 -15.38 -9.26
CA LEU A 31 -1.00 -15.60 -8.88
C LEU A 31 -1.56 -14.29 -8.32
N ILE A 32 -2.67 -13.82 -8.91
CA ILE A 32 -3.35 -12.60 -8.48
C ILE A 32 -4.61 -12.99 -7.72
N ASP A 33 -4.65 -12.68 -6.44
CA ASP A 33 -5.79 -12.94 -5.57
C ASP A 33 -5.95 -11.82 -4.54
N PRO A 34 -6.67 -10.74 -4.89
CA PRO A 34 -6.86 -9.59 -4.03
C PRO A 34 -7.61 -9.95 -2.75
N ILE A 35 -7.03 -9.61 -1.59
CA ILE A 35 -7.67 -9.80 -0.28
C ILE A 35 -8.40 -8.55 0.22
N LEU A 36 -8.28 -7.45 -0.49
CA LEU A 36 -8.97 -6.20 -0.20
C LEU A 36 -9.66 -5.69 -1.47
N GLN A 37 -10.94 -5.44 -1.37
CA GLN A 37 -11.72 -4.74 -2.37
C GLN A 37 -11.91 -3.30 -1.94
N ILE A 38 -11.70 -2.37 -2.88
CA ILE A 38 -11.94 -0.95 -2.68
C ILE A 38 -13.34 -0.63 -3.20
N ASN A 39 -14.19 -0.12 -2.30
CA ASN A 39 -15.54 0.28 -2.63
C ASN A 39 -15.66 1.79 -2.43
N ALA A 40 -16.03 2.50 -3.48
CA ALA A 40 -16.29 3.94 -3.40
C ALA A 40 -17.44 4.22 -2.44
N LEU A 41 -17.37 5.37 -1.79
CA LEU A 41 -18.46 5.95 -1.03
C LEU A 41 -18.90 7.22 -1.74
N ASP A 42 -20.19 7.42 -1.81
CA ASP A 42 -20.77 8.68 -2.27
C ASP A 42 -20.62 9.73 -1.16
N ALA A 43 -19.50 10.43 -1.20
CA ALA A 43 -19.12 11.38 -0.17
C ALA A 43 -19.18 12.81 -0.74
N THR A 44 -19.98 13.64 -0.09
CA THR A 44 -20.09 15.06 -0.40
C THR A 44 -19.37 15.89 0.65
N PHE A 45 -18.76 16.99 0.24
CA PHE A 45 -18.10 17.94 1.12
C PHE A 45 -18.13 19.34 0.51
N ASP A 46 -18.33 20.35 1.34
CA ASP A 46 -18.25 21.75 0.89
C ASP A 46 -16.79 22.22 0.91
N PHE A 47 -16.22 22.40 -0.27
CA PHE A 47 -14.84 22.86 -0.46
C PHE A 47 -14.70 24.40 -0.57
N SER A 48 -15.75 25.18 -0.35
CA SER A 48 -15.72 26.65 -0.52
C SER A 48 -14.67 27.32 0.37
N ASN A 49 -14.50 26.85 1.61
CA ASN A 49 -13.55 27.38 2.60
C ASN A 49 -12.30 26.53 2.77
N VAL A 50 -12.12 25.48 1.97
CA VAL A 50 -10.96 24.58 2.07
C VAL A 50 -9.75 25.19 1.37
N ARG A 51 -8.59 25.16 2.01
CA ARG A 51 -7.32 25.70 1.50
C ARG A 51 -6.45 24.66 0.80
N GLY A 52 -6.73 23.38 0.98
CA GLY A 52 -6.00 22.30 0.36
C GLY A 52 -6.44 20.93 0.88
N ILE A 53 -5.94 19.88 0.26
CA ILE A 53 -6.25 18.51 0.64
C ILE A 53 -5.00 17.73 1.02
N LEU A 54 -5.13 16.79 1.97
CA LEU A 54 -4.10 15.84 2.32
C LEU A 54 -4.42 14.51 1.64
N ILE A 55 -3.43 13.90 0.99
CA ILE A 55 -3.57 12.63 0.29
C ILE A 55 -2.44 11.67 0.69
N THR A 56 -2.80 10.65 1.45
CA THR A 56 -1.87 9.65 1.96
C THR A 56 -1.89 8.33 1.18
N SER A 57 -2.82 8.19 0.22
CA SER A 57 -2.98 6.98 -0.59
C SER A 57 -3.42 7.30 -2.01
N LYS A 58 -2.90 6.53 -2.99
CA LYS A 58 -3.37 6.61 -4.39
C LYS A 58 -4.85 6.26 -4.53
N ASN A 59 -5.39 5.43 -3.65
CA ASN A 59 -6.81 5.07 -3.68
C ASN A 59 -7.70 6.29 -3.45
N ALA A 60 -7.28 7.26 -2.61
CA ALA A 60 -8.03 8.49 -2.41
C ALA A 60 -8.16 9.31 -3.70
N LEU A 61 -7.11 9.31 -4.53
CA LEU A 61 -7.15 10.02 -5.82
C LEU A 61 -8.19 9.46 -6.80
N SER A 62 -8.44 8.14 -6.75
CA SER A 62 -9.44 7.50 -7.62
C SER A 62 -10.89 7.84 -7.23
N HIS A 63 -11.08 8.37 -6.03
CA HIS A 63 -12.38 8.67 -5.44
C HIS A 63 -12.49 10.12 -4.98
N LEU A 64 -11.76 11.04 -5.64
CA LEU A 64 -11.89 12.47 -5.38
C LEU A 64 -13.26 12.98 -5.84
N PRO A 65 -13.90 13.85 -5.05
CA PRO A 65 -15.09 14.55 -5.51
C PRO A 65 -14.85 15.33 -6.81
N THR A 66 -15.85 15.33 -7.68
CA THR A 66 -15.83 16.11 -8.91
C THR A 66 -15.63 17.60 -8.63
N GLY A 67 -14.92 18.30 -9.49
CA GLY A 67 -14.68 19.75 -9.37
C GLY A 67 -13.42 20.15 -8.58
N LEU A 68 -12.81 19.28 -7.77
CA LEU A 68 -11.53 19.59 -7.13
C LEU A 68 -10.37 19.67 -8.13
N VAL A 69 -10.38 18.79 -9.11
CA VAL A 69 -9.36 18.69 -10.16
C VAL A 69 -9.38 19.91 -11.07
N GLU A 70 -10.56 20.35 -11.48
CA GLU A 70 -10.76 21.49 -12.39
C GLU A 70 -10.25 22.82 -11.81
N ARG A 71 -10.17 22.92 -10.48
CA ARG A 71 -9.72 24.13 -9.77
C ARG A 71 -8.22 24.19 -9.53
N GLY A 72 -7.44 23.19 -9.96
CA GLY A 72 -6.01 23.11 -9.63
C GLY A 72 -5.78 23.13 -8.11
N PHE A 73 -6.52 22.35 -7.35
CA PHE A 73 -6.60 22.46 -5.89
C PHE A 73 -5.27 22.05 -5.24
N PRO A 74 -4.77 22.77 -4.20
CA PRO A 74 -3.55 22.40 -3.50
C PRO A 74 -3.66 21.02 -2.85
N ALA A 75 -2.68 20.13 -3.10
CA ALA A 75 -2.65 18.77 -2.56
C ALA A 75 -1.31 18.46 -1.90
N TYR A 76 -1.33 18.14 -0.61
CA TYR A 76 -0.19 17.72 0.18
C TYR A 76 -0.16 16.19 0.24
N CYS A 77 0.82 15.60 -0.41
CA CYS A 77 0.84 14.16 -0.67
C CYS A 77 1.92 13.41 0.11
N VAL A 78 1.65 12.15 0.42
CA VAL A 78 2.63 11.20 0.93
C VAL A 78 3.18 10.38 -0.23
N GLY A 79 4.52 10.43 -0.40
CA GLY A 79 5.27 9.65 -1.39
C GLY A 79 5.21 10.20 -2.81
N SER A 80 6.34 10.08 -3.51
CA SER A 80 6.54 10.59 -4.87
C SER A 80 5.50 10.06 -5.88
N SER A 81 5.13 8.80 -5.76
CA SER A 81 4.17 8.18 -6.68
C SER A 81 2.73 8.66 -6.49
N THR A 82 2.33 9.02 -5.27
CA THR A 82 1.02 9.65 -5.00
C THR A 82 1.02 11.08 -5.50
N THR A 83 2.11 11.81 -5.24
CA THR A 83 2.30 13.20 -5.70
C THR A 83 2.24 13.29 -7.22
N ARG A 84 2.96 12.41 -7.93
CA ARG A 84 2.93 12.37 -9.39
C ARG A 84 1.52 12.11 -9.91
N LEU A 85 0.82 11.12 -9.36
CA LEU A 85 -0.55 10.81 -9.79
C LEU A 85 -1.53 11.97 -9.49
N ALA A 86 -1.34 12.68 -8.37
CA ALA A 86 -2.13 13.87 -8.04
C ALA A 86 -1.90 14.99 -9.06
N PHE A 87 -0.64 15.23 -9.44
CA PHE A 87 -0.28 16.20 -10.48
C PHE A 87 -0.86 15.81 -11.85
N GLU A 88 -0.70 14.54 -12.26
CA GLU A 88 -1.27 14.01 -13.52
C GLU A 88 -2.81 14.16 -13.57
N ARG A 89 -3.47 14.29 -12.42
CA ARG A 89 -4.91 14.58 -12.29
C ARG A 89 -5.25 16.07 -12.17
N GLY A 90 -4.30 16.96 -12.41
CA GLY A 90 -4.54 18.40 -12.42
C GLY A 90 -4.50 19.10 -11.06
N LEU A 91 -4.07 18.42 -9.98
CA LEU A 91 -3.89 19.03 -8.68
C LEU A 91 -2.54 19.75 -8.57
N VAL A 92 -2.45 20.81 -7.78
CA VAL A 92 -1.17 21.44 -7.41
C VAL A 92 -0.52 20.61 -6.30
N ALA A 93 0.14 19.55 -6.68
CA ALA A 93 0.60 18.51 -5.77
C ALA A 93 2.02 18.78 -5.22
N LYS A 94 2.16 18.68 -3.89
CA LYS A 94 3.44 18.80 -3.17
C LYS A 94 3.73 17.51 -2.39
N ASN A 95 4.92 16.92 -2.57
CA ASN A 95 5.38 15.81 -1.75
C ASN A 95 5.80 16.32 -0.37
N MET A 96 5.18 15.82 0.69
CA MET A 96 5.43 16.22 2.08
C MET A 96 6.16 15.14 2.90
N GLY A 97 6.64 14.08 2.25
CA GLY A 97 7.38 13.00 2.91
C GLY A 97 7.01 11.62 2.41
N LYS A 98 7.65 10.60 2.95
CA LYS A 98 7.43 9.18 2.58
C LYS A 98 6.35 8.52 3.43
N THR A 99 6.02 9.09 4.57
CA THR A 99 5.05 8.58 5.55
C THR A 99 4.06 9.66 5.98
N ALA A 100 2.90 9.24 6.50
CA ALA A 100 1.91 10.16 7.06
C ALA A 100 2.48 10.98 8.24
N LYS A 101 3.36 10.38 9.05
CA LYS A 101 4.06 11.08 10.14
C LYS A 101 5.00 12.17 9.62
N GLU A 102 5.73 11.90 8.55
CA GLU A 102 6.60 12.90 7.91
C GLU A 102 5.76 14.04 7.31
N LEU A 103 4.61 13.73 6.68
CA LEU A 103 3.67 14.76 6.22
C LEU A 103 3.20 15.62 7.38
N ALA A 104 2.76 15.05 8.50
CA ALA A 104 2.35 15.80 9.67
C ALA A 104 3.47 16.73 10.16
N ASN A 105 4.69 16.21 10.31
CA ASN A 105 5.85 16.98 10.75
C ASN A 105 6.23 18.09 9.76
N ALA A 106 6.13 17.83 8.45
CA ALA A 106 6.41 18.84 7.43
C ALA A 106 5.34 19.92 7.42
N LEU A 107 4.08 19.55 7.57
CA LEU A 107 2.96 20.50 7.63
C LEU A 107 3.06 21.42 8.86
N ALA A 108 3.43 20.88 10.03
CA ALA A 108 3.64 21.65 11.26
C ALA A 108 4.75 22.72 11.15
N LYS A 109 5.67 22.55 10.21
CA LYS A 109 6.76 23.53 9.95
C LYS A 109 6.35 24.59 8.93
N THR A 110 5.17 24.51 8.36
CA THR A 110 4.66 25.49 7.42
C THR A 110 3.83 26.56 8.14
N SER A 111 3.66 27.72 7.52
CA SER A 111 2.72 28.75 7.95
C SER A 111 1.29 28.47 7.46
N GLN A 112 0.97 27.24 7.12
CA GLN A 112 -0.35 26.89 6.60
C GLN A 112 -1.43 27.12 7.66
N LYS A 113 -2.49 27.85 7.28
CA LYS A 113 -3.64 28.19 8.12
C LYS A 113 -4.94 27.85 7.41
N GLY A 114 -6.00 27.76 8.20
CA GLY A 114 -7.35 27.51 7.68
C GLY A 114 -7.69 26.02 7.64
N LEU A 115 -8.67 25.66 6.82
CA LEU A 115 -9.17 24.28 6.73
C LEU A 115 -8.44 23.50 5.66
N LEU A 116 -7.88 22.34 6.04
CA LEU A 116 -7.45 21.30 5.13
C LEU A 116 -8.37 20.07 5.25
N VAL A 117 -8.54 19.33 4.17
CA VAL A 117 -9.35 18.11 4.17
C VAL A 117 -8.48 16.90 3.87
N HIS A 118 -8.43 15.95 4.79
CA HIS A 118 -7.78 14.66 4.55
C HIS A 118 -8.73 13.73 3.79
N VAL A 119 -8.52 13.63 2.47
CA VAL A 119 -9.27 12.71 1.62
C VAL A 119 -8.66 11.31 1.76
N ARG A 120 -9.44 10.38 2.31
CA ARG A 120 -8.93 9.07 2.72
C ARG A 120 -9.95 7.95 2.64
N GLY A 121 -9.48 6.73 2.80
CA GLY A 121 -10.35 5.60 3.10
C GLY A 121 -10.76 5.54 4.57
N SER A 122 -11.70 4.66 4.89
CA SER A 122 -12.14 4.43 6.27
C SER A 122 -11.01 3.92 7.18
N PHE A 123 -10.07 3.17 6.64
CA PHE A 123 -8.87 2.74 7.39
C PHE A 123 -7.75 3.78 7.27
N THR A 124 -7.20 4.19 8.40
CA THR A 124 -6.00 5.05 8.46
C THR A 124 -5.08 4.61 9.60
N THR A 125 -3.80 4.92 9.48
CA THR A 125 -2.78 4.69 10.52
C THR A 125 -2.52 5.93 11.36
N ILE A 126 -3.04 7.09 10.94
CA ILE A 126 -2.89 8.37 11.62
C ILE A 126 -4.17 9.19 11.43
N ASP A 127 -4.64 9.83 12.47
CA ASP A 127 -5.62 10.90 12.36
C ASP A 127 -4.90 12.25 12.48
N PHE A 128 -4.97 13.03 11.41
CA PHE A 128 -4.30 14.34 11.38
C PHE A 128 -5.00 15.37 12.26
N SER A 129 -6.28 15.22 12.56
CA SER A 129 -6.99 16.13 13.48
C SER A 129 -6.37 16.15 14.87
N ASP A 130 -5.86 15.01 15.33
CA ASP A 130 -5.19 14.89 16.62
C ASP A 130 -3.81 15.57 16.66
N HIS A 131 -3.20 15.79 15.48
CA HIS A 131 -1.87 16.42 15.38
C HIS A 131 -1.92 17.94 15.32
N PHE A 132 -3.07 18.52 15.02
CA PHE A 132 -3.27 19.96 14.85
C PHE A 132 -4.46 20.48 15.66
N PRO A 133 -4.36 20.46 17.01
CA PRO A 133 -5.48 20.84 17.88
C PRO A 133 -5.71 22.36 17.96
N GLY A 134 -4.83 23.16 17.34
CA GLY A 134 -4.89 24.63 17.40
C GLY A 134 -5.94 25.22 16.44
N PRO A 135 -6.40 26.46 16.71
CA PRO A 135 -7.44 27.10 15.90
C PRO A 135 -6.94 27.56 14.52
N GLU A 136 -5.61 27.71 14.35
CA GLU A 136 -5.07 28.26 13.10
C GLU A 136 -5.12 27.29 11.93
N LEU A 137 -4.90 26.00 12.16
CA LEU A 137 -4.95 24.94 11.16
C LEU A 137 -5.93 23.85 11.62
N LYS A 138 -7.03 23.72 10.90
CA LYS A 138 -8.02 22.66 11.13
C LYS A 138 -7.90 21.60 10.05
N ILE A 139 -7.98 20.33 10.44
CA ILE A 139 -8.01 19.22 9.49
C ILE A 139 -9.31 18.44 9.69
N GLU A 140 -10.10 18.32 8.62
CA GLU A 140 -11.29 17.48 8.61
C GLU A 140 -11.07 16.26 7.72
N ASN A 141 -11.75 15.16 8.06
CA ASN A 141 -11.64 13.91 7.32
C ASN A 141 -12.79 13.78 6.32
N LEU A 142 -12.47 13.47 5.06
CA LEU A 142 -13.43 13.06 4.04
C LEU A 142 -13.16 11.61 3.65
N ILE A 143 -14.04 10.71 4.05
CA ILE A 143 -13.93 9.29 3.75
C ILE A 143 -14.62 9.04 2.41
N THR A 144 -13.83 8.74 1.36
CA THR A 144 -14.32 8.57 -0.01
C THR A 144 -14.37 7.11 -0.46
N TYR A 145 -13.81 6.20 0.31
CA TYR A 145 -13.88 4.77 0.05
C TYR A 145 -13.71 3.95 1.33
N HIS A 146 -14.16 2.71 1.29
CA HIS A 146 -13.82 1.71 2.29
C HIS A 146 -13.15 0.49 1.65
N GLN A 147 -12.45 -0.28 2.48
CA GLN A 147 -11.78 -1.51 2.07
C GLN A 147 -12.43 -2.69 2.78
N THR A 148 -13.04 -3.58 2.00
CA THR A 148 -13.61 -4.85 2.51
C THR A 148 -12.64 -6.00 2.30
N GLU A 149 -12.52 -6.85 3.32
CA GLU A 149 -11.71 -8.06 3.22
C GLU A 149 -12.42 -9.07 2.31
N GLN A 150 -11.64 -9.73 1.46
CA GLN A 150 -12.11 -10.77 0.56
C GLN A 150 -11.47 -12.11 0.95
N PRO A 151 -12.22 -13.22 0.89
CA PRO A 151 -11.63 -14.54 1.07
C PRO A 151 -10.70 -14.85 -0.10
N LEU A 152 -9.65 -15.62 0.16
CA LEU A 152 -8.81 -16.18 -0.90
C LEU A 152 -9.59 -17.20 -1.73
N LYS A 153 -9.30 -17.25 -3.02
CA LYS A 153 -9.84 -18.27 -3.93
C LYS A 153 -9.39 -19.68 -3.50
N PRO A 154 -10.19 -20.72 -3.81
CA PRO A 154 -9.85 -22.09 -3.45
C PRO A 154 -8.46 -22.54 -3.94
N GLU A 155 -8.05 -22.13 -5.13
CA GLU A 155 -6.73 -22.42 -5.70
C GLU A 155 -5.58 -21.83 -4.88
N THR A 156 -5.74 -20.57 -4.39
CA THR A 156 -4.79 -19.90 -3.53
C THR A 156 -4.73 -20.57 -2.15
N GLN A 157 -5.89 -20.91 -1.60
CA GLN A 157 -5.97 -21.62 -0.31
C GLN A 157 -5.23 -22.96 -0.38
N ASN A 158 -5.46 -23.74 -1.45
CA ASN A 158 -4.78 -25.01 -1.68
C ASN A 158 -3.27 -24.82 -1.84
N LEU A 159 -2.84 -23.78 -2.59
CA LEU A 159 -1.43 -23.46 -2.75
C LEU A 159 -0.74 -23.18 -1.41
N LEU A 160 -1.38 -22.40 -0.53
CA LEU A 160 -0.83 -22.08 0.79
C LEU A 160 -0.80 -23.30 1.72
N GLN A 161 -1.71 -24.26 1.58
CA GLN A 161 -1.76 -25.50 2.38
C GLN A 161 -0.76 -26.56 1.91
N THR A 162 -0.44 -26.63 0.62
CA THR A 162 0.44 -27.66 0.06
C THR A 162 1.90 -27.56 0.48
N GLY A 163 2.28 -26.52 1.21
CA GLY A 163 3.62 -26.32 1.75
C GLY A 163 4.69 -25.97 0.70
N ARG A 164 4.30 -25.69 -0.54
CA ARG A 164 5.20 -25.08 -1.52
C ARG A 164 5.44 -23.64 -1.12
N GLY A 165 6.70 -23.23 -1.03
CA GLY A 165 7.05 -21.85 -0.68
C GLY A 165 6.46 -20.85 -1.66
N VAL A 166 5.79 -19.82 -1.13
CA VAL A 166 5.18 -18.71 -1.88
C VAL A 166 5.85 -17.42 -1.46
N VAL A 167 6.12 -16.53 -2.40
CA VAL A 167 6.59 -15.16 -2.16
C VAL A 167 5.36 -14.26 -2.12
N VAL A 168 5.17 -13.54 -1.02
CA VAL A 168 4.01 -12.67 -0.80
C VAL A 168 4.46 -11.23 -0.66
N PRO A 169 4.27 -10.38 -1.68
CA PRO A 169 4.54 -8.95 -1.59
C PRO A 169 3.43 -8.22 -0.83
N LEU A 170 3.78 -7.53 0.26
CA LEU A 170 2.87 -6.78 1.11
C LEU A 170 3.22 -5.29 1.10
N PHE A 171 2.34 -4.49 0.51
CA PHE A 171 2.56 -3.07 0.23
C PHE A 171 1.92 -2.11 1.23
N SER A 172 1.26 -2.61 2.25
CA SER A 172 0.61 -1.76 3.25
C SER A 172 0.36 -2.51 4.55
N THR A 173 0.31 -1.75 5.64
CA THR A 173 -0.08 -2.25 6.96
C THR A 173 -1.45 -2.94 6.92
N ARG A 174 -2.42 -2.35 6.20
CA ARG A 174 -3.77 -2.93 6.09
C ARG A 174 -3.75 -4.30 5.41
N SER A 175 -3.03 -4.43 4.29
CA SER A 175 -2.89 -5.73 3.59
C SER A 175 -2.19 -6.76 4.47
N ALA A 176 -1.13 -6.37 5.20
CA ALA A 176 -0.44 -7.28 6.11
C ALA A 176 -1.33 -7.72 7.27
N GLN A 177 -2.08 -6.80 7.88
CA GLN A 177 -3.03 -7.13 8.95
C GLN A 177 -4.09 -8.14 8.48
N SER A 178 -4.67 -7.92 7.30
CA SER A 178 -5.70 -8.82 6.76
C SER A 178 -5.12 -10.17 6.37
N PHE A 179 -3.95 -10.20 5.72
CA PHE A 179 -3.32 -11.43 5.25
C PHE A 179 -2.78 -12.29 6.40
N CYS A 180 -2.07 -11.68 7.35
CA CYS A 180 -1.45 -12.39 8.47
C CYS A 180 -2.46 -12.92 9.51
N LYS A 181 -3.70 -12.44 9.51
CA LYS A 181 -4.80 -13.00 10.33
C LYS A 181 -5.32 -14.36 9.82
N MET A 182 -5.03 -14.68 8.56
CA MET A 182 -5.48 -15.94 7.98
C MET A 182 -4.75 -17.10 8.64
N LYS A 183 -5.48 -18.19 8.94
CA LYS A 183 -4.97 -19.34 9.67
C LYS A 183 -4.20 -20.30 8.76
N TYR A 184 -3.02 -19.87 8.28
CA TYR A 184 -2.08 -20.70 7.52
C TYR A 184 -0.76 -20.82 8.27
N SER A 185 0.04 -21.83 7.92
CA SER A 185 1.41 -21.97 8.40
C SER A 185 2.34 -21.18 7.47
N TRP A 186 2.88 -20.08 7.97
CA TRP A 186 3.70 -19.14 7.18
C TRP A 186 5.19 -19.48 7.16
N ASN A 187 5.65 -20.49 7.93
CA ASN A 187 7.06 -20.82 8.13
C ASN A 187 7.81 -21.27 6.86
N ARG A 188 7.10 -21.60 5.78
CA ARG A 188 7.68 -21.97 4.47
C ARG A 188 7.54 -20.87 3.42
N HIS A 189 6.90 -19.75 3.76
CA HIS A 189 6.62 -18.66 2.85
C HIS A 189 7.54 -17.48 3.11
N THR A 190 7.80 -16.70 2.06
CA THR A 190 8.61 -15.50 2.13
C THR A 190 7.71 -14.29 2.00
N ALA A 191 7.72 -13.39 2.97
CA ALA A 191 7.12 -12.07 2.84
C ALA A 191 8.15 -11.07 2.29
N VAL A 192 7.80 -10.35 1.24
CA VAL A 192 8.54 -9.16 0.80
C VAL A 192 7.70 -7.96 1.16
N VAL A 193 8.21 -7.09 2.02
CA VAL A 193 7.41 -6.04 2.65
C VAL A 193 7.96 -4.65 2.37
N ILE A 194 7.05 -3.67 2.26
CA ILE A 194 7.40 -2.30 1.86
C ILE A 194 8.08 -1.50 2.98
N SER A 195 8.01 -1.96 4.23
CA SER A 195 8.58 -1.25 5.39
C SER A 195 8.66 -2.14 6.62
N GLU A 196 9.48 -1.72 7.61
CA GLU A 196 9.61 -2.36 8.92
C GLU A 196 8.27 -2.46 9.68
N ASN A 197 7.40 -1.46 9.53
CA ASN A 197 6.08 -1.52 10.16
C ASN A 197 5.21 -2.67 9.60
N VAL A 198 5.38 -3.02 8.34
CA VAL A 198 4.71 -4.15 7.70
C VAL A 198 5.37 -5.46 8.11
N ALA A 199 6.71 -5.50 8.25
CA ALA A 199 7.47 -6.66 8.69
C ALA A 199 6.97 -7.20 10.04
N LYS A 200 6.70 -6.34 11.01
CA LYS A 200 6.21 -6.70 12.34
C LYS A 200 4.95 -7.60 12.33
N TYR A 201 4.07 -7.44 11.35
CA TYR A 201 2.89 -8.31 11.19
C TYR A 201 3.28 -9.69 10.68
N CYS A 202 4.24 -9.76 9.77
CA CYS A 202 4.75 -11.01 9.22
C CYS A 202 5.56 -11.81 10.25
N GLU A 203 6.34 -11.12 11.08
CA GLU A 203 7.06 -11.72 12.23
C GLU A 203 6.10 -12.40 13.20
N LYS A 204 5.07 -11.66 13.62
CA LYS A 204 4.02 -12.20 14.52
C LYS A 204 3.25 -13.37 13.91
N ALA A 205 3.09 -13.39 12.59
CA ALA A 205 2.43 -14.47 11.89
C ALA A 205 3.34 -15.71 11.68
N GLY A 206 4.66 -15.56 11.84
CA GLY A 206 5.63 -16.67 11.74
C GLY A 206 6.06 -16.98 10.31
N PHE A 207 6.22 -15.94 9.46
CA PHE A 207 6.82 -16.14 8.13
C PHE A 207 8.24 -16.69 8.24
N GLY A 208 8.58 -17.66 7.39
CA GLY A 208 9.90 -18.29 7.39
C GLY A 208 11.04 -17.37 6.93
N GLN A 209 10.70 -16.41 6.06
CA GLN A 209 11.61 -15.38 5.61
C GLN A 209 10.85 -14.07 5.44
N ILE A 210 11.48 -12.97 5.86
CA ILE A 210 10.94 -11.62 5.69
C ILE A 210 12.04 -10.75 5.08
N ILE A 211 11.71 -10.07 3.99
CA ILE A 211 12.62 -9.17 3.28
C ILE A 211 11.96 -7.81 3.22
N VAL A 212 12.60 -6.81 3.81
CA VAL A 212 12.15 -5.41 3.73
C VAL A 212 12.77 -4.76 2.50
N SER A 213 11.95 -4.11 1.69
CA SER A 213 12.44 -3.40 0.50
C SER A 213 13.31 -2.20 0.90
N LEU A 214 14.32 -1.90 0.09
CA LEU A 214 15.27 -0.82 0.37
C LEU A 214 14.60 0.56 0.42
N GLN A 215 13.57 0.78 -0.39
CA GLN A 215 12.75 1.98 -0.37
C GLN A 215 11.26 1.60 -0.37
N PRO A 216 10.38 2.44 0.19
CA PRO A 216 8.94 2.16 0.25
C PRO A 216 8.24 2.43 -1.08
N ASP A 217 8.69 1.78 -2.15
CA ASP A 217 8.14 1.92 -3.49
C ASP A 217 8.08 0.58 -4.24
N ALA A 218 7.32 0.56 -5.35
CA ALA A 218 7.09 -0.64 -6.12
C ALA A 218 8.37 -1.17 -6.80
N ARG A 219 9.30 -0.27 -7.16
CA ARG A 219 10.56 -0.65 -7.80
C ARG A 219 11.44 -1.44 -6.85
N SER A 220 11.64 -0.94 -5.64
CA SER A 220 12.43 -1.63 -4.61
C SER A 220 11.81 -2.96 -4.17
N MET A 221 10.46 -3.03 -4.15
CA MET A 221 9.76 -4.30 -3.95
C MET A 221 10.04 -5.30 -5.08
N LEU A 222 10.05 -4.84 -6.33
CA LEU A 222 10.39 -5.66 -7.50
C LEU A 222 11.83 -6.16 -7.42
N GLU A 223 12.78 -5.26 -7.13
CA GLU A 223 14.20 -5.58 -6.98
C GLU A 223 14.45 -6.64 -5.88
N ALA A 224 13.66 -6.63 -4.82
CA ALA A 224 13.73 -7.64 -3.75
C ALA A 224 13.11 -8.99 -4.16
N ILE A 225 12.10 -9.01 -5.02
CA ILE A 225 11.38 -10.23 -5.42
C ILE A 225 12.08 -10.99 -6.55
N VAL A 226 12.56 -10.29 -7.57
CA VAL A 226 13.09 -10.91 -8.80
C VAL A 226 14.22 -11.91 -8.53
N PRO A 227 15.21 -11.65 -7.65
CA PRO A 227 16.23 -12.63 -7.31
C PRO A 227 15.67 -13.93 -6.75
N LEU A 228 14.62 -13.88 -5.92
CA LEU A 228 13.98 -15.06 -5.32
C LEU A 228 13.36 -15.98 -6.37
N MET A 229 12.96 -15.43 -7.50
CA MET A 229 12.35 -16.19 -8.61
C MET A 229 13.38 -16.83 -9.53
N ARG A 230 14.64 -16.42 -9.45
CA ARG A 230 15.76 -16.98 -10.27
C ARG A 230 16.49 -18.11 -9.57
N ILE A 231 16.40 -18.23 -8.24
CA ILE A 231 17.07 -19.27 -7.46
C ILE A 231 16.34 -20.59 -7.74
N LYS A 232 16.98 -21.52 -8.49
CA LYS A 232 16.63 -22.93 -8.43
C LYS A 232 16.99 -23.36 -7.01
N LEU A 233 16.00 -23.75 -6.21
CA LEU A 233 16.25 -24.44 -4.94
C LEU A 233 17.08 -25.67 -5.27
N THR A 234 18.38 -25.60 -5.06
CA THR A 234 19.24 -26.79 -5.00
C THR A 234 18.81 -27.51 -3.74
N ASN A 235 18.01 -28.55 -3.94
CA ASN A 235 17.68 -29.50 -2.90
C ASN A 235 19.00 -30.06 -2.32
N GLY A 236 19.20 -29.84 -1.01
CA GLY A 236 19.94 -30.75 -0.15
C GLY A 236 21.42 -30.95 -0.49
N ALA A 237 22.29 -29.99 -0.17
CA ALA A 237 23.62 -30.33 0.27
C ALA A 237 23.64 -30.31 1.80
N ARG A 238 23.45 -31.48 2.42
CA ARG A 238 23.94 -31.74 3.78
C ARG A 238 25.45 -31.47 3.75
N LEU A 239 25.88 -30.38 4.32
CA LEU A 239 27.26 -30.30 4.79
C LEU A 239 27.38 -31.28 5.94
N LYS A 240 27.92 -32.46 5.61
CA LYS A 240 28.63 -33.30 6.58
C LYS A 240 30.01 -32.67 6.73
N ASN A 241 30.29 -32.15 7.87
CA ASN A 241 31.48 -32.41 8.72
C ASN A 241 31.37 -31.49 9.94
#